data_6c9f8711aebaa16f3ceaac52ae19fa99
#
_entry.id   6c9f8711aebaa16f3ceaac52ae19fa99
#
_cell.length_a   1.000
_cell.length_b   1.000
_cell.length_c   1.000
_cell.angle_alpha   90.00
_cell.angle_beta   90.00
_cell.angle_gamma   90.00
#
_symmetry.space_group_name_H-M   'P 1'
#
loop_
_entity.id
_entity.type
_entity.pdbx_description
1 polymer ?
#
loop_
_entity_poly.entity_id
_entity_poly.type
_entity_poly.pdbx_seq_one_letter_code
_entity_poly.pdbx_strand_id
1 'polypeptide(L)'
;MSKKLLREYYALCDGGVCQDLLTEDEKRYVADGGMILSGIMQMTETKNGNGREYQHETMVREVRNYQKLIKENRALGELDHPDDSVINLKNCSHMVTAMWMEGKNVMGKIKVLETPSGKILKELVNGGVTVGVSSRGMGSVREEAGRTVVEDDFQLICFDMVSEPSTPGAFMMKEAKDYENRVFTKADKINRLLNEVLDEKE
;
A
#
# COMPACT_ATOMS: atom_id res chain seq x y z
N MET A 1 -9.64 36.46 7.58
CA MET A 1 -8.76 35.40 8.11
C MET A 1 -7.89 34.95 6.96
N SER A 2 -6.56 35.09 7.03
CA SER A 2 -5.67 34.68 5.92
C SER A 2 -5.59 33.16 5.92
N LYS A 3 -5.95 32.54 4.80
CA LYS A 3 -5.73 31.12 4.57
C LYS A 3 -4.22 30.87 4.54
N LYS A 4 -3.70 30.13 5.51
CA LYS A 4 -2.31 29.65 5.49
C LYS A 4 -2.27 28.44 4.57
N LEU A 5 -1.36 28.45 3.58
CA LEU A 5 -1.02 27.30 2.79
C LEU A 5 -0.37 26.27 3.71
N LEU A 6 -1.12 25.24 4.11
CA LEU A 6 -0.59 24.10 4.84
C LEU A 6 0.09 23.19 3.82
N ARG A 7 1.40 23.35 3.67
CA ARG A 7 2.23 22.43 2.91
C ARG A 7 2.63 21.30 3.85
N GLU A 8 1.93 20.21 3.80
CA GLU A 8 2.45 18.96 4.31
C GLU A 8 3.42 18.44 3.25
N TYR A 9 4.69 18.74 3.44
CA TYR A 9 5.74 18.04 2.73
C TYR A 9 5.85 16.65 3.35
N TYR A 10 5.13 15.71 2.78
CA TYR A 10 5.74 14.40 2.69
C TYR A 10 6.97 14.64 1.82
N ALA A 11 8.17 14.48 2.38
CA ALA A 11 9.35 14.33 1.60
C ALA A 11 9.12 13.04 0.79
N LEU A 12 8.50 13.19 -0.38
CA LEU A 12 8.58 12.20 -1.43
C LEU A 12 10.08 12.11 -1.67
N CYS A 13 10.68 11.07 -1.12
CA CYS A 13 12.01 10.68 -1.54
C CYS A 13 11.95 10.61 -3.05
N ASP A 14 12.93 11.19 -3.73
CA ASP A 14 12.96 11.30 -5.18
C ASP A 14 12.53 9.98 -5.79
N GLY A 15 11.42 9.98 -6.57
CA GLY A 15 10.82 8.82 -7.18
C GLY A 15 9.73 8.10 -6.40
N GLY A 16 9.19 8.72 -5.36
CA GLY A 16 8.06 8.17 -4.59
C GLY A 16 8.46 7.15 -3.53
N VAL A 17 9.76 6.97 -3.29
CA VAL A 17 10.28 5.98 -2.37
C VAL A 17 11.14 6.63 -1.30
N CYS A 18 10.83 6.35 -0.06
CA CYS A 18 11.64 6.74 1.07
C CYS A 18 12.70 5.67 1.35
N GLN A 19 13.93 5.85 0.88
CA GLN A 19 15.06 4.95 1.23
C GLN A 19 15.27 4.85 2.74
N ASP A 20 14.86 5.87 3.49
CA ASP A 20 14.89 5.87 4.95
C ASP A 20 13.90 4.87 5.58
N LEU A 21 12.94 4.37 4.79
CA LEU A 21 12.00 3.32 5.24
C LEU A 21 12.56 1.91 5.03
N LEU A 22 13.62 1.72 4.25
CA LEU A 22 14.22 0.41 4.03
C LEU A 22 15.24 0.08 5.13
N THR A 23 15.13 -1.11 5.69
CA THR A 23 16.17 -1.69 6.55
C THR A 23 17.40 -2.02 5.72
N GLU A 24 18.56 -2.20 6.38
CA GLU A 24 19.79 -2.58 5.67
C GLU A 24 19.67 -3.92 4.92
N ASP A 25 18.89 -4.86 5.45
CA ASP A 25 18.62 -6.14 4.80
C ASP A 25 17.71 -5.97 3.57
N GLU A 26 16.71 -5.08 3.64
CA GLU A 26 15.87 -4.72 2.49
C GLU A 26 16.68 -4.00 1.40
N LYS A 27 17.58 -3.09 1.78
CA LYS A 27 18.49 -2.43 0.83
C LYS A 27 19.39 -3.45 0.10
N ARG A 28 19.95 -4.43 0.84
CA ARG A 28 20.71 -5.52 0.23
C ARG A 28 19.85 -6.36 -0.71
N TYR A 29 18.64 -6.73 -0.27
CA TYR A 29 17.72 -7.49 -1.10
C TYR A 29 17.39 -6.79 -2.42
N VAL A 30 17.13 -5.48 -2.40
CA VAL A 30 16.90 -4.68 -3.61
C VAL A 30 18.17 -4.57 -4.44
N ALA A 31 19.36 -4.44 -3.80
CA ALA A 31 20.64 -4.41 -4.48
C ALA A 31 20.93 -5.69 -5.27
N ASP A 32 20.48 -6.83 -4.75
CA ASP A 32 20.62 -8.15 -5.37
C ASP A 32 19.50 -8.46 -6.40
N GLY A 33 18.73 -7.46 -6.79
CA GLY A 33 17.66 -7.57 -7.79
C GLY A 33 16.32 -7.97 -7.22
N GLY A 34 16.15 -8.02 -5.90
CA GLY A 34 14.85 -8.19 -5.25
C GLY A 34 13.95 -6.96 -5.43
N MET A 35 12.68 -7.10 -5.06
CA MET A 35 11.70 -6.02 -5.18
C MET A 35 10.96 -5.81 -3.86
N ILE A 36 10.94 -4.56 -3.40
CA ILE A 36 10.11 -4.08 -2.30
C ILE A 36 9.10 -3.09 -2.88
N LEU A 37 7.86 -3.22 -2.45
CA LEU A 37 6.78 -2.31 -2.78
C LEU A 37 6.28 -1.66 -1.50
N SER A 38 5.87 -0.40 -1.56
CA SER A 38 5.28 0.31 -0.42
C SER A 38 4.12 1.20 -0.86
N GLY A 39 3.24 1.49 0.07
CA GLY A 39 2.10 2.35 -0.20
C GLY A 39 0.98 2.22 0.84
N ILE A 40 -0.16 2.83 0.51
CA ILE A 40 -1.40 2.69 1.27
C ILE A 40 -1.95 1.29 1.01
N MET A 41 -2.20 0.53 2.09
CA MET A 41 -2.79 -0.80 2.02
C MET A 41 -4.30 -0.78 2.28
N GLN A 42 -4.77 0.14 3.15
CA GLN A 42 -6.18 0.30 3.52
C GLN A 42 -6.42 1.72 4.02
N MET A 43 -7.65 2.19 3.93
CA MET A 43 -8.10 3.44 4.53
C MET A 43 -9.24 3.18 5.51
N THR A 44 -9.24 3.90 6.62
CA THR A 44 -10.33 3.92 7.61
C THR A 44 -11.25 5.10 7.37
N GLU A 45 -12.49 5.00 7.83
CA GLU A 45 -13.50 6.07 7.77
C GLU A 45 -13.66 6.67 6.36
N THR A 46 -13.46 5.83 5.37
CA THR A 46 -13.57 6.17 3.96
C THR A 46 -14.29 5.05 3.22
N LYS A 47 -15.32 5.41 2.46
CA LYS A 47 -16.05 4.45 1.64
C LYS A 47 -15.15 3.92 0.53
N ASN A 48 -14.92 2.62 0.49
CA ASN A 48 -14.14 1.97 -0.55
C ASN A 48 -14.97 1.64 -1.80
N GLY A 49 -14.33 1.10 -2.85
CA GLY A 49 -14.97 0.71 -4.11
C GLY A 49 -16.09 -0.34 -3.94
N ASN A 50 -16.05 -1.15 -2.88
CA ASN A 50 -17.10 -2.12 -2.54
C ASN A 50 -18.23 -1.51 -1.69
N GLY A 51 -18.22 -0.20 -1.48
CA GLY A 51 -19.22 0.50 -0.67
C GLY A 51 -19.05 0.35 0.83
N ARG A 52 -17.98 -0.30 1.30
CA ARG A 52 -17.71 -0.57 2.72
C ARG A 52 -16.84 0.52 3.34
N GLU A 53 -17.09 0.77 4.62
CA GLU A 53 -16.30 1.67 5.46
C GLU A 53 -15.76 0.89 6.67
N TYR A 54 -14.46 1.00 6.93
CA TYR A 54 -13.78 0.37 8.05
C TYR A 54 -13.57 1.38 9.17
N GLN A 55 -13.93 1.00 10.40
CA GLN A 55 -13.72 1.86 11.56
C GLN A 55 -12.24 1.96 11.91
N HIS A 56 -11.80 3.14 12.35
CA HIS A 56 -10.41 3.39 12.68
C HIS A 56 -9.90 2.46 13.79
N GLU A 57 -10.64 2.32 14.88
CA GLU A 57 -10.25 1.49 16.02
C GLU A 57 -10.12 0.01 15.66
N THR A 58 -11.05 -0.49 14.84
CA THR A 58 -11.00 -1.86 14.31
C THR A 58 -9.70 -2.08 13.52
N MET A 59 -9.34 -1.17 12.63
CA MET A 59 -8.10 -1.31 11.85
C MET A 59 -6.84 -1.13 12.70
N VAL A 60 -6.82 -0.23 13.68
CA VAL A 60 -5.71 -0.11 14.64
C VAL A 60 -5.48 -1.43 15.38
N ARG A 61 -6.56 -2.08 15.83
CA ARG A 61 -6.49 -3.40 16.46
C ARG A 61 -5.92 -4.45 15.49
N GLU A 62 -6.43 -4.50 14.27
CA GLU A 62 -5.99 -5.49 13.29
C GLU A 62 -4.54 -5.27 12.82
N VAL A 63 -4.11 -4.02 12.65
CA VAL A 63 -2.69 -3.68 12.39
C VAL A 63 -1.79 -4.20 13.53
N ARG A 64 -2.23 -4.07 14.78
CA ARG A 64 -1.50 -4.60 15.95
C ARG A 64 -1.46 -6.13 15.95
N ASN A 65 -2.58 -6.78 15.69
CA ASN A 65 -2.68 -8.25 15.63
C ASN A 65 -1.80 -8.82 14.51
N TYR A 66 -1.79 -8.16 13.37
CA TYR A 66 -1.05 -8.58 12.18
C TYR A 66 0.48 -8.52 12.37
N GLN A 67 0.98 -7.72 13.32
CA GLN A 67 2.41 -7.66 13.65
C GLN A 67 2.98 -9.03 14.04
N LYS A 68 2.16 -9.93 14.61
CA LYS A 68 2.58 -11.28 14.92
C LYS A 68 2.97 -12.05 13.66
N LEU A 69 2.12 -11.98 12.62
CA LEU A 69 2.39 -12.65 11.34
C LEU A 69 3.64 -12.07 10.66
N ILE A 70 3.83 -10.76 10.73
CA ILE A 70 5.03 -10.10 10.19
C ILE A 70 6.29 -10.60 10.91
N LYS A 71 6.29 -10.59 12.24
CA LYS A 71 7.43 -11.06 13.06
C LYS A 71 7.77 -12.53 12.84
N GLU A 72 6.76 -13.35 12.57
CA GLU A 72 6.91 -14.78 12.32
C GLU A 72 7.21 -15.11 10.83
N ASN A 73 7.36 -14.09 9.95
CA ASN A 73 7.51 -14.24 8.50
C ASN A 73 6.37 -15.07 7.86
N ARG A 74 5.14 -14.86 8.33
CA ARG A 74 3.93 -15.56 7.90
C ARG A 74 2.88 -14.65 7.27
N ALA A 75 3.16 -13.36 7.13
CA ALA A 75 2.28 -12.34 6.57
C ALA A 75 2.25 -12.43 5.03
N LEU A 76 1.86 -13.60 4.50
CA LEU A 76 1.83 -13.89 3.07
C LEU A 76 0.61 -13.27 2.40
N GLY A 77 0.72 -12.98 1.10
CA GLY A 77 -0.37 -12.57 0.24
C GLY A 77 -0.27 -13.20 -1.15
N GLU A 78 -1.41 -13.28 -1.83
CA GLU A 78 -1.53 -13.93 -3.13
C GLU A 78 -1.50 -12.92 -4.27
N LEU A 79 -1.17 -13.40 -5.46
CA LEU A 79 -1.41 -12.67 -6.70
C LEU A 79 -2.85 -13.00 -7.10
N ASP A 80 -3.63 -11.91 -7.31
CA ASP A 80 -5.06 -11.95 -7.46
C ASP A 80 -5.83 -12.28 -6.17
N HIS A 81 -7.13 -12.01 -6.15
CA HIS A 81 -7.97 -12.06 -4.94
C HIS A 81 -8.89 -13.29 -5.01
N PRO A 82 -8.54 -14.42 -4.36
CA PRO A 82 -9.39 -15.61 -4.38
C PRO A 82 -10.62 -15.42 -3.48
N ASP A 83 -11.68 -16.17 -3.77
CA ASP A 83 -12.90 -16.23 -2.94
C ASP A 83 -12.74 -17.09 -1.68
N ASP A 84 -11.51 -17.43 -1.30
CA ASP A 84 -11.21 -18.30 -0.14
C ASP A 84 -10.62 -17.48 1.02
N SER A 85 -10.94 -17.91 2.24
CA SER A 85 -10.33 -17.36 3.47
C SER A 85 -8.96 -17.94 3.79
N VAL A 86 -8.57 -19.04 3.14
CA VAL A 86 -7.28 -19.71 3.34
C VAL A 86 -6.29 -19.27 2.27
N ILE A 87 -5.08 -18.88 2.69
CA ILE A 87 -4.00 -18.52 1.78
C ILE A 87 -3.48 -19.75 1.05
N ASN A 88 -3.52 -19.72 -0.28
CA ASN A 88 -2.97 -20.78 -1.11
C ASN A 88 -1.49 -20.52 -1.38
N LEU A 89 -0.62 -21.30 -0.78
CA LEU A 89 0.84 -21.16 -0.90
C LEU A 89 1.36 -21.22 -2.35
N LYS A 90 0.64 -21.88 -3.27
CA LYS A 90 1.01 -21.91 -4.69
C LYS A 90 0.86 -20.54 -5.37
N ASN A 91 -0.08 -19.73 -4.88
CA ASN A 91 -0.38 -18.41 -5.44
C ASN A 91 0.34 -17.29 -4.71
N CYS A 92 1.06 -17.58 -3.62
CA CYS A 92 1.79 -16.56 -2.87
C CYS A 92 2.79 -15.85 -3.77
N SER A 93 2.63 -14.52 -3.87
CA SER A 93 3.49 -13.64 -4.66
C SER A 93 4.39 -12.77 -3.80
N HIS A 94 4.00 -12.55 -2.55
CA HIS A 94 4.66 -11.56 -1.69
C HIS A 94 4.44 -11.84 -0.20
N MET A 95 5.16 -11.07 0.60
CA MET A 95 5.04 -11.07 2.06
C MET A 95 5.06 -9.62 2.57
N VAL A 96 4.14 -9.28 3.46
CA VAL A 96 4.16 -7.99 4.16
C VAL A 96 5.30 -7.99 5.18
N THR A 97 6.20 -7.02 5.09
CA THR A 97 7.38 -6.90 5.97
C THR A 97 7.22 -5.82 7.03
N ALA A 98 6.36 -4.83 6.78
CA ALA A 98 6.00 -3.80 7.76
C ALA A 98 4.58 -3.31 7.52
N MET A 99 3.89 -2.93 8.58
CA MET A 99 2.56 -2.31 8.53
C MET A 99 2.38 -1.38 9.73
N TRP A 100 1.84 -0.18 9.49
CA TRP A 100 1.60 0.83 10.53
C TRP A 100 0.43 1.73 10.18
N MET A 101 -0.07 2.48 11.16
CA MET A 101 -1.07 3.51 10.95
C MET A 101 -0.42 4.86 10.69
N GLU A 102 -0.91 5.59 9.70
CA GLU A 102 -0.56 6.99 9.44
C GLU A 102 -1.86 7.79 9.22
N GLY A 103 -2.31 8.46 10.27
CA GLY A 103 -3.64 9.06 10.28
C GLY A 103 -4.74 8.02 9.99
N LYS A 104 -5.49 8.22 8.93
CA LYS A 104 -6.54 7.29 8.48
C LYS A 104 -6.01 6.15 7.61
N ASN A 105 -4.76 6.20 7.21
CA ASN A 105 -4.17 5.23 6.30
C ASN A 105 -3.50 4.10 7.07
N VAL A 106 -3.72 2.88 6.62
CA VAL A 106 -2.86 1.74 6.92
C VAL A 106 -1.78 1.72 5.85
N MET A 107 -0.56 1.99 6.26
CA MET A 107 0.62 1.96 5.39
C MET A 107 1.32 0.61 5.51
N GLY A 108 2.01 0.17 4.46
CA GLY A 108 2.78 -1.04 4.53
C GLY A 108 3.89 -1.16 3.51
N LYS A 109 4.79 -2.11 3.80
CA LYS A 109 5.84 -2.56 2.90
C LYS A 109 5.65 -4.04 2.58
N ILE A 110 5.93 -4.39 1.34
CA ILE A 110 5.74 -5.71 0.78
C ILE A 110 7.02 -6.14 0.09
N LYS A 111 7.52 -7.31 0.46
CA LYS A 111 8.62 -8.00 -0.21
C LYS A 111 8.03 -8.96 -1.24
N VAL A 112 8.33 -8.75 -2.52
CA VAL A 112 7.96 -9.67 -3.60
C VAL A 112 8.83 -10.93 -3.50
N LEU A 113 8.22 -12.11 -3.50
CA LEU A 113 8.91 -13.38 -3.34
C LEU A 113 9.36 -13.95 -4.70
N GLU A 114 10.39 -14.80 -4.69
CA GLU A 114 10.87 -15.49 -5.91
C GLU A 114 10.04 -16.77 -6.26
N THR A 115 8.76 -16.77 -5.87
CA THR A 115 7.79 -17.79 -6.27
C THR A 115 7.33 -17.56 -7.73
N PRO A 116 6.69 -18.54 -8.40
CA PRO A 116 6.14 -18.32 -9.74
C PRO A 116 5.22 -17.09 -9.81
N SER A 117 4.28 -16.93 -8.85
CA SER A 117 3.38 -15.79 -8.78
C SER A 117 4.11 -14.48 -8.47
N GLY A 118 5.14 -14.52 -7.61
CA GLY A 118 5.98 -13.36 -7.33
C GLY A 118 6.81 -12.91 -8.53
N LYS A 119 7.29 -13.83 -9.35
CA LYS A 119 7.98 -13.51 -10.61
C LYS A 119 7.03 -12.82 -11.60
N ILE A 120 5.79 -13.29 -11.73
CA ILE A 120 4.77 -12.64 -12.55
C ILE A 120 4.53 -11.20 -12.04
N LEU A 121 4.32 -11.02 -10.75
CA LEU A 121 4.14 -9.70 -10.13
C LEU A 121 5.34 -8.79 -10.42
N LYS A 122 6.56 -9.29 -10.25
CA LYS A 122 7.80 -8.56 -10.50
C LYS A 122 7.92 -8.09 -11.95
N GLU A 123 7.59 -8.95 -12.91
CA GLU A 123 7.64 -8.61 -14.34
C GLU A 123 6.53 -7.60 -14.73
N LEU A 124 5.34 -7.70 -14.15
CA LEU A 124 4.28 -6.71 -14.35
C LEU A 124 4.73 -5.32 -13.89
N VAL A 125 5.28 -5.23 -12.67
CA VAL A 125 5.78 -3.95 -12.12
C VAL A 125 6.96 -3.42 -12.93
N ASN A 126 7.91 -4.28 -13.34
CA ASN A 126 9.04 -3.89 -14.19
C ASN A 126 8.58 -3.43 -15.57
N GLY A 127 7.50 -4.00 -16.09
CA GLY A 127 6.85 -3.59 -17.33
C GLY A 127 6.03 -2.30 -17.24
N GLY A 128 6.00 -1.66 -16.05
CA GLY A 128 5.28 -0.41 -15.83
C GLY A 128 3.80 -0.58 -15.47
N VAL A 129 3.34 -1.81 -15.17
CA VAL A 129 1.97 -2.03 -14.71
C VAL A 129 1.83 -1.51 -13.28
N THR A 130 0.85 -0.64 -13.07
CA THR A 130 0.48 -0.18 -11.73
C THR A 130 -0.38 -1.25 -11.06
N VAL A 131 0.12 -1.83 -9.98
CA VAL A 131 -0.59 -2.85 -9.20
C VAL A 131 -1.10 -2.26 -7.90
N GLY A 132 -2.25 -2.73 -7.46
CA GLY A 132 -2.85 -2.33 -6.20
C GLY A 132 -2.77 -3.43 -5.15
N VAL A 133 -3.17 -3.09 -3.94
CA VAL A 133 -3.30 -4.04 -2.83
C VAL A 133 -4.72 -3.98 -2.29
N SER A 134 -5.26 -5.13 -1.94
CA SER A 134 -6.60 -5.25 -1.36
C SER A 134 -6.59 -6.17 -0.14
N SER A 135 -7.24 -5.73 0.94
CA SER A 135 -7.36 -6.52 2.15
C SER A 135 -8.38 -7.64 2.00
N ARG A 136 -8.04 -8.83 2.49
CA ARG A 136 -8.94 -9.95 2.67
C ARG A 136 -9.11 -10.23 4.16
N GLY A 137 -10.35 -10.35 4.60
CA GLY A 137 -10.69 -10.59 6.00
C GLY A 137 -12.10 -11.12 6.17
N MET A 138 -12.43 -11.50 7.37
CA MET A 138 -13.75 -11.98 7.78
C MET A 138 -14.34 -11.04 8.83
N GLY A 139 -15.64 -10.80 8.76
CA GLY A 139 -16.34 -9.96 9.73
C GLY A 139 -17.77 -9.67 9.29
N SER A 140 -18.55 -9.15 10.20
CA SER A 140 -19.92 -8.72 9.96
C SER A 140 -19.96 -7.30 9.39
N VAL A 141 -21.06 -6.97 8.74
CA VAL A 141 -21.32 -5.62 8.24
C VAL A 141 -22.71 -5.18 8.70
N ARG A 142 -22.88 -3.89 8.97
CA ARG A 142 -24.18 -3.28 9.24
C ARG A 142 -24.45 -2.14 8.29
N GLU A 143 -25.71 -1.92 8.00
CA GLU A 143 -26.14 -0.72 7.27
C GLU A 143 -26.41 0.41 8.25
N GLU A 144 -25.75 1.54 8.07
CA GLU A 144 -25.89 2.71 8.89
C GLU A 144 -25.96 3.99 8.04
N ALA A 145 -27.09 4.68 8.04
CA ALA A 145 -27.29 5.91 7.28
C ALA A 145 -26.90 5.82 5.79
N GLY A 146 -27.19 4.68 5.13
CA GLY A 146 -26.85 4.44 3.72
C GLY A 146 -25.39 4.10 3.45
N ARG A 147 -24.64 3.72 4.49
CA ARG A 147 -23.26 3.20 4.42
C ARG A 147 -23.21 1.77 4.95
N THR A 148 -22.40 0.94 4.31
CA THR A 148 -22.10 -0.41 4.80
C THR A 148 -20.87 -0.32 5.69
N VAL A 149 -21.06 -0.37 6.99
CA VAL A 149 -19.97 -0.28 7.99
C VAL A 149 -19.54 -1.67 8.40
N VAL A 150 -18.23 -1.94 8.33
CA VAL A 150 -17.62 -3.19 8.83
C VAL A 150 -17.56 -3.13 10.35
N GLU A 151 -18.05 -4.18 10.99
CA GLU A 151 -18.15 -4.25 12.45
C GLU A 151 -16.82 -4.58 13.13
N ASP A 152 -16.81 -4.54 14.45
CA ASP A 152 -15.63 -4.73 15.29
C ASP A 152 -15.17 -6.19 15.39
N ASP A 153 -16.00 -7.16 14.92
CA ASP A 153 -15.63 -8.56 14.79
C ASP A 153 -14.71 -8.87 13.59
N PHE A 154 -14.39 -7.83 12.79
CA PHE A 154 -13.51 -7.97 11.62
C PHE A 154 -12.14 -8.54 12.02
N GLN A 155 -11.69 -9.51 11.24
CA GLN A 155 -10.38 -10.14 11.35
C GLN A 155 -9.66 -10.06 10.01
N LEU A 156 -8.52 -9.39 10.00
CA LEU A 156 -7.66 -9.28 8.82
C LEU A 156 -6.91 -10.60 8.60
N ILE A 157 -7.05 -11.18 7.41
CA ILE A 157 -6.36 -12.40 7.01
C ILE A 157 -5.05 -12.06 6.30
N CYS A 158 -5.12 -11.28 5.22
CA CYS A 158 -3.98 -10.91 4.40
C CYS A 158 -4.27 -9.67 3.56
N PHE A 159 -3.26 -9.27 2.82
CA PHE A 159 -3.36 -8.32 1.72
C PHE A 159 -2.92 -9.04 0.44
N ASP A 160 -3.73 -8.97 -0.61
CA ASP A 160 -3.47 -9.59 -1.91
C ASP A 160 -3.12 -8.51 -2.95
N MET A 161 -2.29 -8.87 -3.94
CA MET A 161 -1.99 -8.00 -5.06
C MET A 161 -3.05 -8.11 -6.13
N VAL A 162 -3.63 -6.98 -6.52
CA VAL A 162 -4.75 -6.89 -7.47
C VAL A 162 -4.49 -5.84 -8.54
N SER A 163 -5.17 -5.99 -9.68
CA SER A 163 -5.15 -4.97 -10.74
C SER A 163 -5.94 -3.72 -10.34
N GLU A 164 -7.02 -3.89 -9.56
CA GLU A 164 -7.92 -2.81 -9.18
C GLU A 164 -8.28 -2.88 -7.69
N PRO A 165 -7.61 -2.10 -6.84
CA PRO A 165 -7.83 -2.13 -5.40
C PRO A 165 -9.17 -1.47 -5.03
N SER A 166 -9.88 -2.03 -4.05
CA SER A 166 -11.12 -1.44 -3.54
C SER A 166 -10.88 -0.19 -2.70
N THR A 167 -9.72 -0.04 -2.08
CA THR A 167 -9.34 1.15 -1.32
C THR A 167 -8.82 2.23 -2.26
N PRO A 168 -9.38 3.45 -2.27
CA PRO A 168 -8.88 4.55 -3.08
C PRO A 168 -7.38 4.80 -2.82
N GLY A 169 -6.59 4.87 -3.88
CA GLY A 169 -5.15 5.16 -3.78
C GLY A 169 -4.28 4.02 -3.24
N ALA A 170 -4.82 2.82 -3.02
CA ALA A 170 -4.05 1.65 -2.56
C ALA A 170 -3.21 1.02 -3.69
N PHE A 171 -2.49 1.86 -4.43
CA PHE A 171 -1.52 1.41 -5.43
C PHE A 171 -0.12 1.38 -4.84
N MET A 172 0.63 0.33 -5.20
CA MET A 172 1.96 0.09 -4.69
C MET A 172 3.03 0.72 -5.57
N MET A 173 4.03 1.32 -4.95
CA MET A 173 5.19 1.89 -5.61
C MET A 173 6.42 1.01 -5.35
N LYS A 174 7.22 0.81 -6.42
CA LYS A 174 8.47 0.07 -6.33
C LYS A 174 9.51 0.89 -5.60
N GLU A 175 10.12 0.31 -4.59
CA GLU A 175 11.31 0.84 -3.93
C GLU A 175 12.52 0.62 -4.84
N ALA A 176 13.12 1.68 -5.38
CA ALA A 176 14.18 1.59 -6.39
C ALA A 176 15.56 1.99 -5.86
N LYS A 177 16.59 1.35 -6.42
CA LYS A 177 18.00 1.60 -6.14
C LYS A 177 18.58 2.85 -6.85
N ASP A 178 17.95 3.32 -7.93
CA ASP A 178 18.57 4.23 -8.90
C ASP A 178 18.08 5.67 -8.76
N TYR A 179 18.35 6.31 -7.63
CA TYR A 179 18.09 7.75 -7.50
C TYR A 179 19.33 8.62 -7.25
N GLU A 180 20.54 8.06 -7.31
CA GLU A 180 21.75 8.87 -7.14
C GLU A 180 22.00 9.90 -8.26
N ASN A 181 21.26 9.86 -9.38
CA ASN A 181 21.57 10.71 -10.55
C ASN A 181 20.40 11.54 -11.13
N ARG A 182 19.24 11.62 -10.48
CA ARG A 182 18.22 12.59 -10.92
C ARG A 182 18.30 13.86 -10.08
N VAL A 183 19.12 14.79 -10.51
CA VAL A 183 19.08 16.17 -10.00
C VAL A 183 17.77 16.79 -10.46
N PHE A 184 16.84 17.01 -9.53
CA PHE A 184 15.64 17.81 -9.81
C PHE A 184 16.07 19.19 -10.25
N THR A 185 15.83 19.52 -11.51
CA THR A 185 16.12 20.81 -12.06
C THR A 185 15.11 21.85 -11.56
N LYS A 186 15.48 23.15 -11.63
CA LYS A 186 14.51 24.23 -11.38
C LYS A 186 13.27 24.11 -12.29
N ALA A 187 13.44 23.57 -13.50
CA ALA A 187 12.35 23.35 -14.46
C ALA A 187 11.35 22.32 -13.96
N ASP A 188 11.79 21.23 -13.34
CA ASP A 188 10.90 20.20 -12.78
C ASP A 188 10.05 20.76 -11.63
N LYS A 189 10.63 21.62 -10.79
CA LYS A 189 9.91 22.32 -9.72
C LYS A 189 8.88 23.31 -10.27
N ILE A 190 9.22 24.02 -11.33
CA ILE A 190 8.31 24.99 -11.97
C ILE A 190 7.15 24.26 -12.66
N ASN A 191 7.41 23.20 -13.41
CA ASN A 191 6.38 22.40 -14.07
C ASN A 191 5.39 21.79 -13.08
N ARG A 192 5.88 21.31 -11.92
CA ARG A 192 5.04 20.80 -10.87
C ARG A 192 4.13 21.88 -10.26
N LEU A 193 4.68 23.06 -9.97
CA LEU A 193 3.91 24.20 -9.47
C LEU A 193 2.87 24.69 -10.49
N LEU A 194 3.19 24.65 -11.79
CA LEU A 194 2.25 25.02 -12.85
C LEU A 194 1.09 24.01 -12.94
N ASN A 195 1.37 22.71 -12.83
CA ASN A 195 0.32 21.68 -12.83
C ASN A 195 -0.60 21.82 -11.61
N GLU A 196 -0.04 22.05 -10.40
CA GLU A 196 -0.84 22.31 -9.20
C GLU A 196 -1.76 23.53 -9.34
N VAL A 197 -1.30 24.60 -10.01
CA VAL A 197 -2.10 25.80 -10.25
C VAL A 197 -3.16 25.59 -11.34
N LEU A 198 -2.94 24.70 -12.29
CA LEU A 198 -3.89 24.39 -13.37
C LEU A 198 -5.00 23.46 -12.88
N ASP A 199 -4.68 22.48 -12.01
CA ASP A 199 -5.64 21.54 -11.41
C ASP A 199 -6.58 22.23 -10.38
N GLU A 200 -6.20 23.40 -9.82
CA GLU A 200 -7.08 24.20 -8.94
C GLU A 200 -8.14 25.01 -9.70
N LYS A 201 -8.22 24.94 -11.04
CA LYS A 201 -9.15 25.72 -11.87
C LYS A 201 -10.27 24.90 -12.54
N GLU A 202 -10.38 23.62 -12.27
CA GLU A 202 -11.54 22.79 -12.59
C GLU A 202 -12.30 22.45 -11.30
#